data_ef0b968ed960e916701e0139407af747
#
_entry.id   ef0b968ed960e916701e0139407af747
#
_cell.length_a   1.000
_cell.length_b   1.000
_cell.length_c   1.000
_cell.angle_alpha   90.00
_cell.angle_beta   90.00
_cell.angle_gamma   90.00
#
_symmetry.space_group_name_H-M   'P 1'
#
loop_
_entity.id
_entity.type
_entity.pdbx_description
1 polymer ?
#
loop_
_entity_poly.entity_id
_entity_poly.type
_entity_poly.pdbx_seq_one_letter_code
_entity_poly.pdbx_strand_id
1 'polypeptide(L)'
;VTVTAVVVRASDEAVLLLPSGLPQVEVTERFWFPDAETVARALREQLEIDAYVLTCLDDRPGATTYLMVSVGATPAGARWVRDHDDPAVAAAREHLALPADSPVTPSWTMPGWYAQALPWIDQQLEAAGAARTGPTTQVRSWGLSNVLRCPTAQGDLYFKAVAHSSTIRPARVDALPLLFAHEPLLLKMLSEERPGAVPAPLVIDEKRAWMLLPDLGASLADQPDVSVWIDAVRRHARLQRSFVDQTDRLLEFSCVDRRLVVLDAELDRLFGPNPATDQLDPGERALLPQRAEKLRAAITELAAIGVPETLLHGDLHPRNLAVRDGRVLAFDWTDAAVAHPFLDLVTFFEERSPLSTDPRVKDAYLAEWEEYASPADLRRALELAGELGALHQTMTSLHLPDHVSGPSSEAMFRGAVWWLRQLLAQ
;
A
#
# COMPACT_ATOMS: atom_id res chain seq x y z
N VAL A 1 4.90 23.31 -1.99
CA VAL A 1 6.00 22.48 -1.50
C VAL A 1 7.16 22.61 -2.48
N THR A 2 8.34 22.95 -1.97
CA THR A 2 9.57 22.93 -2.77
C THR A 2 10.09 21.50 -2.89
N VAL A 3 10.23 21.00 -4.11
CA VAL A 3 10.80 19.68 -4.39
C VAL A 3 12.23 19.85 -4.92
N THR A 4 13.19 19.21 -4.24
CA THR A 4 14.58 19.11 -4.71
C THR A 4 14.81 17.72 -5.29
N ALA A 5 15.37 17.64 -6.51
CA ALA A 5 15.67 16.39 -7.18
C ALA A 5 17.18 16.17 -7.34
N VAL A 6 17.70 15.11 -6.73
CA VAL A 6 19.03 14.57 -7.06
C VAL A 6 18.84 13.60 -8.22
N VAL A 7 18.99 14.11 -9.45
CA VAL A 7 18.81 13.30 -10.66
C VAL A 7 20.14 12.68 -11.05
N VAL A 8 20.20 11.35 -11.09
CA VAL A 8 21.42 10.61 -11.46
C VAL A 8 21.29 9.98 -12.84
N ARG A 9 22.41 9.75 -13.48
CA ARG A 9 22.51 8.98 -14.72
C ARG A 9 22.78 7.51 -14.40
N ALA A 10 21.99 6.61 -14.95
CA ALA A 10 22.04 5.19 -14.61
C ALA A 10 23.40 4.51 -14.91
N SER A 11 24.16 5.01 -15.87
CA SER A 11 25.41 4.38 -16.33
C SER A 11 26.63 4.59 -15.41
N ASP A 12 26.67 5.71 -14.69
CA ASP A 12 27.83 6.13 -13.88
C ASP A 12 27.48 6.93 -12.64
N GLU A 13 26.19 7.03 -12.33
CA GLU A 13 25.63 7.74 -11.17
C GLU A 13 26.04 9.22 -11.06
N ALA A 14 26.48 9.82 -12.17
CA ALA A 14 26.75 11.24 -12.20
C ALA A 14 25.44 12.03 -11.93
N VAL A 15 25.57 13.12 -11.16
CA VAL A 15 24.45 13.97 -10.73
C VAL A 15 24.24 15.11 -11.75
N LEU A 16 22.99 15.36 -12.11
CA LEU A 16 22.61 16.47 -12.97
C LEU A 16 22.61 17.79 -12.19
N LEU A 17 23.37 18.77 -12.68
CA LEU A 17 23.32 20.14 -12.19
C LEU A 17 22.83 21.08 -13.28
N LEU A 18 21.90 21.93 -12.91
CA LEU A 18 21.51 23.11 -13.67
C LEU A 18 22.47 24.29 -13.36
N PRO A 19 22.46 25.40 -14.12
CA PRO A 19 23.22 26.58 -13.77
C PRO A 19 22.92 27.16 -12.38
N SER A 20 21.72 26.88 -11.85
CA SER A 20 21.26 27.28 -10.51
C SER A 20 21.64 26.27 -9.40
N GLY A 21 22.21 25.10 -9.71
CA GLY A 21 22.49 24.01 -8.76
C GLY A 21 21.64 22.76 -9.03
N LEU A 22 21.25 22.05 -7.97
CA LEU A 22 20.33 20.92 -8.09
C LEU A 22 18.97 21.34 -8.66
N PRO A 23 18.32 20.51 -9.48
CA PRO A 23 16.96 20.75 -9.94
C PRO A 23 15.99 20.99 -8.78
N GLN A 24 15.28 22.13 -8.81
CA GLN A 24 14.24 22.46 -7.84
C GLN A 24 12.98 22.92 -8.56
N VAL A 25 11.82 22.47 -8.09
CA VAL A 25 10.51 22.83 -8.62
C VAL A 25 9.53 23.11 -7.49
N GLU A 26 8.51 23.92 -7.78
CA GLU A 26 7.41 24.18 -6.86
C GLU A 26 6.21 23.33 -7.24
N VAL A 27 5.68 22.60 -6.25
CA VAL A 27 4.43 21.84 -6.37
C VAL A 27 3.37 22.53 -5.52
N THR A 28 2.32 23.02 -6.14
CA THR A 28 1.24 23.78 -5.49
C THR A 28 0.06 22.89 -5.10
N GLU A 29 -0.14 21.78 -5.79
CA GLU A 29 -1.15 20.79 -5.43
C GLU A 29 -0.73 19.99 -4.20
N ARG A 30 -1.73 19.48 -3.46
CA ARG A 30 -1.46 18.56 -2.35
C ARG A 30 -1.04 17.20 -2.93
N PHE A 31 0.11 16.72 -2.54
CA PHE A 31 0.58 15.38 -2.87
C PHE A 31 1.20 14.70 -1.65
N TRP A 32 1.30 13.41 -1.71
CA TRP A 32 2.03 12.59 -0.76
C TRP A 32 3.33 12.12 -1.42
N PHE A 33 4.44 12.00 -0.66
CA PHE A 33 5.76 11.74 -1.25
C PHE A 33 5.84 10.48 -2.16
N PRO A 34 5.01 9.42 -2.05
CA PRO A 34 4.97 8.34 -3.03
C PRO A 34 4.34 8.71 -4.38
N ASP A 35 3.64 9.83 -4.50
CA ASP A 35 2.94 10.25 -5.73
C ASP A 35 3.94 10.78 -6.76
N ALA A 36 4.65 9.85 -7.42
CA ALA A 36 5.75 10.13 -8.34
C ALA A 36 5.31 10.91 -9.59
N GLU A 37 4.08 10.72 -10.06
CA GLU A 37 3.55 11.41 -11.26
C GLU A 37 3.55 12.93 -11.09
N THR A 38 3.13 13.41 -9.93
CA THR A 38 3.11 14.85 -9.61
C THR A 38 4.50 15.48 -9.68
N VAL A 39 5.48 14.82 -9.08
CA VAL A 39 6.87 15.29 -9.06
C VAL A 39 7.51 15.22 -10.44
N ALA A 40 7.37 14.10 -11.15
CA ALA A 40 7.92 13.92 -12.49
C ALA A 40 7.31 14.92 -13.50
N ARG A 41 6.01 15.19 -13.40
CA ARG A 41 5.33 16.20 -14.21
C ARG A 41 5.87 17.59 -13.93
N ALA A 42 6.01 17.99 -12.68
CA ALA A 42 6.54 19.30 -12.32
C ALA A 42 7.97 19.52 -12.84
N LEU A 43 8.85 18.49 -12.74
CA LEU A 43 10.21 18.55 -13.30
C LEU A 43 10.22 18.69 -14.82
N ARG A 44 9.34 17.97 -15.51
CA ARG A 44 9.21 18.05 -16.98
C ARG A 44 8.71 19.41 -17.43
N GLU A 45 7.65 19.94 -16.82
CA GLU A 45 7.02 21.20 -17.19
C GLU A 45 7.88 22.43 -16.87
N GLN A 46 8.57 22.44 -15.73
CA GLN A 46 9.33 23.60 -15.27
C GLN A 46 10.78 23.57 -15.69
N LEU A 47 11.39 22.39 -15.90
CA LEU A 47 12.84 22.24 -16.12
C LEU A 47 13.20 21.38 -17.33
N GLU A 48 12.23 20.83 -18.05
CA GLU A 48 12.44 19.90 -19.19
C GLU A 48 13.24 18.63 -18.78
N ILE A 49 13.05 18.16 -17.55
CA ILE A 49 13.72 16.98 -17.02
C ILE A 49 12.75 15.79 -17.00
N ASP A 50 13.08 14.74 -17.77
CA ASP A 50 12.40 13.45 -17.68
C ASP A 50 13.18 12.51 -16.76
N ALA A 51 12.56 12.15 -15.65
CA ALA A 51 13.18 11.28 -14.66
C ALA A 51 12.13 10.41 -13.93
N TYR A 52 12.57 9.26 -13.44
CA TYR A 52 11.79 8.42 -12.52
C TYR A 52 12.29 8.58 -11.08
N VAL A 53 11.37 8.63 -10.14
CA VAL A 53 11.67 8.62 -8.71
C VAL A 53 12.21 7.24 -8.33
N LEU A 54 13.40 7.19 -7.76
CA LEU A 54 13.96 6.00 -7.13
C LEU A 54 13.49 5.89 -5.68
N THR A 55 13.70 6.94 -4.91
CA THR A 55 13.25 7.02 -3.52
C THR A 55 13.09 8.47 -3.06
N CYS A 56 12.27 8.69 -2.03
CA CYS A 56 12.28 9.91 -1.25
C CYS A 56 13.44 9.84 -0.23
N LEU A 57 14.30 10.84 -0.23
CA LEU A 57 15.43 10.93 0.69
C LEU A 57 15.06 11.67 1.97
N ASP A 58 14.16 12.65 1.86
CA ASP A 58 13.74 13.49 2.97
C ASP A 58 12.35 14.08 2.68
N ASP A 59 11.45 14.01 3.67
CA ASP A 59 10.09 14.55 3.58
C ASP A 59 9.76 15.39 4.80
N ARG A 60 9.95 16.70 4.67
CA ARG A 60 9.67 17.68 5.72
C ARG A 60 8.54 18.62 5.32
N PRO A 61 7.83 19.21 6.27
CA PRO A 61 6.82 20.21 5.97
C PRO A 61 7.35 21.33 5.06
N GLY A 62 6.79 21.44 3.87
CA GLY A 62 7.15 22.45 2.88
C GLY A 62 8.35 22.14 1.98
N ALA A 63 9.07 21.03 2.20
CA ALA A 63 10.23 20.64 1.40
C ALA A 63 10.40 19.13 1.32
N THR A 64 10.49 18.58 0.11
CA THR A 64 10.71 17.15 -0.12
C THR A 64 11.91 16.95 -1.04
N THR A 65 12.76 15.98 -0.74
CA THR A 65 13.96 15.67 -1.54
C THR A 65 13.88 14.27 -2.10
N TYR A 66 14.11 14.11 -3.40
CA TYR A 66 14.09 12.82 -4.08
C TYR A 66 15.44 12.47 -4.70
N LEU A 67 15.77 11.18 -4.66
CA LEU A 67 16.72 10.56 -5.59
C LEU A 67 15.93 10.08 -6.80
N MET A 68 16.40 10.46 -8.01
CA MET A 68 15.72 10.14 -9.27
C MET A 68 16.74 9.66 -10.31
N VAL A 69 16.28 8.89 -11.28
CA VAL A 69 17.09 8.47 -12.44
C VAL A 69 16.61 9.18 -13.70
N SER A 70 17.53 9.75 -14.44
CA SER A 70 17.23 10.36 -15.74
C SER A 70 16.84 9.31 -16.77
N VAL A 71 15.75 9.59 -17.51
CA VAL A 71 15.26 8.76 -18.63
C VAL A 71 15.12 9.52 -19.92
N GLY A 72 15.37 10.83 -19.91
CA GLY A 72 15.32 11.74 -21.06
C GLY A 72 16.68 12.30 -21.47
N ALA A 73 16.64 13.27 -22.37
CA ALA A 73 17.81 14.03 -22.79
C ALA A 73 18.29 14.96 -21.68
N THR A 74 19.58 15.30 -21.68
CA THR A 74 20.13 16.31 -20.78
C THR A 74 19.58 17.70 -21.17
N PRO A 75 18.95 18.44 -20.25
CA PRO A 75 18.46 19.80 -20.54
C PRO A 75 19.57 20.75 -20.98
N ALA A 76 19.20 21.78 -21.76
CA ALA A 76 20.16 22.75 -22.23
C ALA A 76 20.85 23.50 -21.07
N GLY A 77 22.17 23.60 -21.12
CA GLY A 77 22.97 24.25 -20.08
C GLY A 77 23.21 23.42 -18.81
N ALA A 78 22.58 22.25 -18.69
CA ALA A 78 22.84 21.33 -17.59
C ALA A 78 24.15 20.57 -17.80
N ARG A 79 24.74 20.09 -16.70
CA ARG A 79 25.97 19.28 -16.71
C ARG A 79 25.87 18.12 -15.74
N TRP A 80 26.62 17.05 -16.04
CA TRP A 80 26.77 15.90 -15.18
C TRP A 80 28.06 16.01 -14.37
N VAL A 81 27.96 15.82 -13.05
CA VAL A 81 29.11 15.87 -12.14
C VAL A 81 29.13 14.59 -11.27
N ARG A 82 30.34 14.14 -10.89
CA ARG A 82 30.49 13.00 -10.01
C ARG A 82 30.47 13.38 -8.54
N ASP A 83 31.03 14.54 -8.22
CA ASP A 83 31.14 15.03 -6.85
C ASP A 83 30.46 16.40 -6.73
N HIS A 84 29.71 16.58 -5.65
CA HIS A 84 29.06 17.82 -5.30
C HIS A 84 28.81 17.87 -3.79
N ASP A 85 29.12 18.99 -3.15
CA ASP A 85 29.11 19.16 -1.69
C ASP A 85 27.70 19.45 -1.11
N ASP A 86 26.63 19.14 -1.84
CA ASP A 86 25.26 19.32 -1.36
C ASP A 86 24.86 18.14 -0.45
N PRO A 87 24.25 18.40 0.73
CA PRO A 87 23.78 17.32 1.65
C PRO A 87 22.80 16.34 0.99
N ALA A 88 21.96 16.80 0.05
CA ALA A 88 21.06 15.91 -0.68
C ALA A 88 21.82 14.92 -1.57
N VAL A 89 22.95 15.36 -2.16
CA VAL A 89 23.83 14.46 -2.93
C VAL A 89 24.52 13.47 -2.02
N ALA A 90 24.96 13.88 -0.84
CA ALA A 90 25.52 12.96 0.15
C ALA A 90 24.52 11.87 0.56
N ALA A 91 23.27 12.25 0.88
CA ALA A 91 22.20 11.31 1.20
C ALA A 91 21.88 10.36 0.03
N ALA A 92 21.89 10.87 -1.22
CA ALA A 92 21.73 10.05 -2.42
C ALA A 92 22.86 9.02 -2.56
N ARG A 93 24.11 9.41 -2.29
CA ARG A 93 25.27 8.50 -2.32
C ARG A 93 25.18 7.42 -1.25
N GLU A 94 24.76 7.77 -0.04
CA GLU A 94 24.53 6.80 1.02
C GLU A 94 23.47 5.76 0.60
N HIS A 95 22.38 6.19 -0.01
CA HIS A 95 21.36 5.28 -0.53
C HIS A 95 21.90 4.38 -1.65
N LEU A 96 22.62 4.93 -2.62
CA LEU A 96 23.20 4.17 -3.75
C LEU A 96 24.29 3.18 -3.32
N ALA A 97 24.91 3.37 -2.16
CA ALA A 97 25.87 2.46 -1.58
C ALA A 97 25.22 1.26 -0.83
N LEU A 98 23.90 1.27 -0.65
CA LEU A 98 23.20 0.15 -0.02
C LEU A 98 23.28 -1.10 -0.91
N PRO A 99 23.36 -2.31 -0.31
CA PRO A 99 23.30 -3.54 -1.09
C PRO A 99 21.99 -3.64 -1.86
N ALA A 100 22.07 -3.97 -3.14
CA ALA A 100 20.89 -4.11 -4.02
C ALA A 100 19.87 -5.16 -3.54
N ASP A 101 20.32 -6.13 -2.75
CA ASP A 101 19.49 -7.20 -2.16
C ASP A 101 19.17 -6.97 -0.68
N SER A 102 19.28 -5.73 -0.21
CA SER A 102 18.89 -5.38 1.15
C SER A 102 17.40 -5.62 1.36
N PRO A 103 16.97 -6.28 2.45
CA PRO A 103 15.56 -6.52 2.73
C PRO A 103 14.75 -5.22 2.89
N VAL A 104 15.43 -4.10 3.18
CA VAL A 104 14.80 -2.78 3.36
C VAL A 104 14.94 -1.85 2.14
N THR A 105 15.60 -2.32 1.06
CA THR A 105 15.86 -1.50 -0.13
C THR A 105 15.28 -2.20 -1.36
N PRO A 106 14.07 -1.84 -1.78
CA PRO A 106 13.47 -2.42 -2.97
C PRO A 106 14.30 -2.18 -4.22
N SER A 107 14.32 -3.15 -5.13
CA SER A 107 15.16 -3.11 -6.33
C SER A 107 14.92 -1.89 -7.24
N TRP A 108 13.68 -1.35 -7.29
CA TRP A 108 13.36 -0.16 -8.10
C TRP A 108 13.96 1.15 -7.57
N THR A 109 14.52 1.14 -6.36
CA THR A 109 15.22 2.31 -5.81
C THR A 109 16.65 2.43 -6.36
N MET A 110 17.11 1.47 -7.17
CA MET A 110 18.41 1.46 -7.82
C MET A 110 18.33 1.89 -9.28
N PRO A 111 19.27 2.72 -9.78
CA PRO A 111 19.19 3.33 -11.13
C PRO A 111 19.08 2.33 -12.28
N GLY A 112 19.68 1.13 -12.14
CA GLY A 112 19.68 0.10 -13.19
C GLY A 112 18.40 -0.74 -13.30
N TRP A 113 17.47 -0.64 -12.37
CA TRP A 113 16.29 -1.48 -12.33
C TRP A 113 15.35 -1.26 -13.54
N TYR A 114 15.17 -0.02 -13.96
CA TYR A 114 14.31 0.31 -15.10
C TYR A 114 14.80 -0.27 -16.42
N ALA A 115 16.11 -0.47 -16.56
CA ALA A 115 16.71 -1.16 -17.71
C ALA A 115 16.29 -2.65 -17.81
N GLN A 116 15.79 -3.24 -16.73
CA GLN A 116 15.23 -4.58 -16.71
C GLN A 116 13.70 -4.57 -16.79
N ALA A 117 13.05 -3.66 -16.06
CA ALA A 117 11.60 -3.60 -15.96
C ALA A 117 10.94 -3.17 -17.28
N LEU A 118 11.45 -2.13 -17.95
CA LEU A 118 10.86 -1.61 -19.18
C LEU A 118 10.88 -2.65 -20.35
N PRO A 119 11.99 -3.34 -20.64
CA PRO A 119 11.98 -4.40 -21.66
C PRO A 119 11.05 -5.57 -21.30
N TRP A 120 10.94 -5.93 -20.04
CA TRP A 120 10.00 -6.96 -19.61
C TRP A 120 8.55 -6.52 -19.86
N ILE A 121 8.21 -5.27 -19.50
CA ILE A 121 6.89 -4.69 -19.79
C ILE A 121 6.59 -4.75 -21.29
N ASP A 122 7.50 -4.27 -22.13
CA ASP A 122 7.34 -4.26 -23.58
C ASP A 122 7.11 -5.67 -24.14
N GLN A 123 7.91 -6.63 -23.70
CA GLN A 123 7.77 -8.03 -24.10
C GLN A 123 6.39 -8.60 -23.73
N GLN A 124 5.91 -8.32 -22.51
CA GLN A 124 4.60 -8.84 -22.07
C GLN A 124 3.44 -8.15 -22.79
N LEU A 125 3.54 -6.85 -23.02
CA LEU A 125 2.54 -6.09 -23.76
C LEU A 125 2.45 -6.55 -25.24
N GLU A 126 3.59 -6.78 -25.88
CA GLU A 126 3.64 -7.33 -27.25
C GLU A 126 3.02 -8.73 -27.30
N ALA A 127 3.34 -9.60 -26.35
CA ALA A 127 2.76 -10.94 -26.27
C ALA A 127 1.23 -10.91 -26.05
N ALA A 128 0.73 -9.89 -25.37
CA ALA A 128 -0.71 -9.65 -25.19
C ALA A 128 -1.38 -8.91 -26.36
N GLY A 129 -0.64 -8.55 -27.41
CA GLY A 129 -1.15 -7.77 -28.53
C GLY A 129 -1.48 -6.31 -28.18
N ALA A 130 -0.89 -5.77 -27.13
CA ALA A 130 -1.15 -4.45 -26.57
C ALA A 130 0.14 -3.60 -26.51
N ALA A 131 0.90 -3.52 -27.61
CA ALA A 131 2.13 -2.74 -27.66
C ALA A 131 1.92 -1.29 -27.20
N ARG A 132 2.92 -0.74 -26.48
CA ARG A 132 2.86 0.65 -26.02
C ARG A 132 2.77 1.63 -27.18
N THR A 133 1.97 2.67 -27.00
CA THR A 133 1.82 3.79 -27.95
C THR A 133 2.64 5.03 -27.54
N GLY A 134 3.26 5.01 -26.36
CA GLY A 134 4.03 6.11 -25.82
C GLY A 134 4.94 5.70 -24.64
N PRO A 135 5.66 6.65 -24.02
CA PRO A 135 6.48 6.38 -22.86
C PRO A 135 5.63 5.96 -21.65
N THR A 136 6.21 5.16 -20.77
CA THR A 136 5.60 4.87 -19.45
C THR A 136 5.62 6.13 -18.58
N THR A 137 4.59 6.27 -17.74
CA THR A 137 4.53 7.31 -16.72
C THR A 137 4.58 6.64 -15.35
N GLN A 138 5.49 7.08 -14.49
CA GLN A 138 5.54 6.59 -13.12
C GLN A 138 4.41 7.24 -12.32
N VAL A 139 3.51 6.43 -11.78
CA VAL A 139 2.37 6.88 -10.98
C VAL A 139 2.75 6.96 -9.51
N ARG A 140 3.41 5.90 -9.00
CA ARG A 140 3.79 5.77 -7.59
C ARG A 140 5.16 5.14 -7.45
N SER A 141 5.95 5.61 -6.47
CA SER A 141 7.23 4.99 -6.09
C SER A 141 7.52 5.25 -4.62
N TRP A 142 7.64 4.19 -3.84
CA TRP A 142 8.01 4.22 -2.43
C TRP A 142 8.57 2.88 -1.96
N GLY A 143 8.81 2.72 -0.65
CA GLY A 143 9.40 1.49 -0.10
C GLY A 143 8.57 0.21 -0.27
N LEU A 144 7.28 0.30 -0.60
CA LEU A 144 6.38 -0.86 -0.66
C LEU A 144 5.97 -1.25 -2.08
N SER A 145 5.90 -0.30 -3.01
CA SER A 145 5.54 -0.57 -4.40
C SER A 145 6.04 0.47 -5.39
N ASN A 146 6.16 0.06 -6.65
CA ASN A 146 6.38 0.94 -7.80
C ASN A 146 5.31 0.66 -8.85
N VAL A 147 4.65 1.70 -9.33
CA VAL A 147 3.57 1.61 -10.31
C VAL A 147 3.88 2.46 -11.54
N LEU A 148 3.86 1.82 -12.72
CA LEU A 148 4.03 2.50 -14.01
C LEU A 148 2.76 2.36 -14.84
N ARG A 149 2.26 3.47 -15.39
CA ARG A 149 1.20 3.47 -16.40
C ARG A 149 1.82 3.30 -17.79
N CYS A 150 1.26 2.38 -18.55
CA CYS A 150 1.71 1.98 -19.87
C CYS A 150 0.59 2.27 -20.88
N PRO A 151 0.69 3.37 -21.68
CA PRO A 151 -0.34 3.70 -22.65
C PRO A 151 -0.33 2.69 -23.81
N THR A 152 -1.50 2.16 -24.18
CA THR A 152 -1.68 1.27 -25.34
C THR A 152 -2.81 1.76 -26.22
N ALA A 153 -2.95 1.17 -27.42
CA ALA A 153 -4.06 1.51 -28.34
C ALA A 153 -5.44 1.08 -27.79
N GLN A 154 -5.48 0.15 -26.82
CA GLN A 154 -6.71 -0.35 -26.20
C GLN A 154 -7.04 0.34 -24.85
N GLY A 155 -6.24 1.31 -24.45
CA GLY A 155 -6.31 1.98 -23.16
C GLY A 155 -5.04 1.75 -22.31
N ASP A 156 -5.00 2.33 -21.14
CA ASP A 156 -3.85 2.22 -20.27
C ASP A 156 -3.79 0.85 -19.58
N LEU A 157 -2.58 0.32 -19.43
CA LEU A 157 -2.27 -0.82 -18.58
C LEU A 157 -1.32 -0.35 -17.48
N TYR A 158 -1.33 -1.03 -16.35
CA TYR A 158 -0.52 -0.67 -15.20
C TYR A 158 0.42 -1.80 -14.83
N PHE A 159 1.70 -1.50 -14.84
CA PHE A 159 2.71 -2.37 -14.25
C PHE A 159 2.84 -2.05 -12.77
N LYS A 160 2.80 -3.07 -11.91
CA LYS A 160 3.05 -2.95 -10.47
C LYS A 160 4.17 -3.92 -10.07
N ALA A 161 5.19 -3.39 -9.41
CA ALA A 161 6.17 -4.14 -8.65
C ALA A 161 5.89 -3.92 -7.17
N VAL A 162 5.87 -4.99 -6.39
CA VAL A 162 5.68 -4.93 -4.93
C VAL A 162 6.95 -5.33 -4.21
N ALA A 163 7.13 -4.84 -2.98
CA ALA A 163 8.29 -5.15 -2.17
C ALA A 163 8.45 -6.67 -2.03
N HIS A 164 9.64 -7.14 -2.37
CA HIS A 164 9.98 -8.55 -2.38
C HIS A 164 11.39 -8.73 -1.86
N SER A 165 11.59 -9.68 -0.95
CA SER A 165 12.90 -10.12 -0.53
C SER A 165 13.03 -11.63 -0.74
N SER A 166 13.99 -12.03 -1.57
CA SER A 166 14.34 -13.43 -1.76
C SER A 166 14.97 -14.07 -0.51
N THR A 167 15.36 -13.24 0.46
CA THR A 167 16.06 -13.68 1.68
C THR A 167 15.13 -13.90 2.87
N ILE A 168 13.92 -13.35 2.85
CA ILE A 168 12.95 -13.56 3.92
C ILE A 168 12.13 -14.81 3.59
N ARG A 169 12.68 -15.97 3.89
CA ARG A 169 11.85 -17.14 4.14
C ARG A 169 11.28 -16.98 5.55
N PRO A 170 10.01 -17.27 5.80
CA PRO A 170 9.50 -17.41 7.16
C PRO A 170 10.21 -18.63 7.79
N ALA A 171 11.44 -18.41 8.26
CA ALA A 171 12.23 -19.44 8.94
C ALA A 171 11.79 -19.62 10.40
N ARG A 172 10.84 -18.81 10.86
CA ARG A 172 10.33 -18.78 12.23
C ARG A 172 8.82 -18.74 12.19
N VAL A 173 8.21 -19.52 13.05
CA VAL A 173 6.75 -19.59 13.23
C VAL A 173 6.16 -18.24 13.69
N ASP A 174 7.01 -17.41 14.28
CA ASP A 174 6.73 -16.07 14.80
C ASP A 174 7.13 -14.93 13.85
N ALA A 175 7.72 -15.25 12.68
CA ALA A 175 8.02 -14.25 11.66
C ALA A 175 6.80 -14.01 10.78
N LEU A 176 6.34 -12.77 10.68
CA LEU A 176 5.33 -12.41 9.71
C LEU A 176 5.84 -12.68 8.30
N PRO A 177 4.98 -13.19 7.41
CA PRO A 177 5.32 -13.27 6.01
C PRO A 177 5.63 -11.87 5.50
N LEU A 178 6.47 -11.78 4.46
CA LEU A 178 6.76 -10.52 3.83
C LEU A 178 5.46 -9.95 3.27
N LEU A 179 4.97 -8.90 3.91
CA LEU A 179 3.80 -8.17 3.44
C LEU A 179 4.08 -7.74 2.00
N PHE A 180 3.08 -7.82 1.13
CA PHE A 180 3.08 -7.41 -0.27
C PHE A 180 3.54 -8.46 -1.29
N ALA A 181 4.59 -9.23 -1.06
CA ALA A 181 5.13 -10.18 -2.06
C ALA A 181 4.11 -11.24 -2.54
N HIS A 182 3.09 -11.52 -1.75
CA HIS A 182 2.02 -12.46 -2.07
C HIS A 182 0.97 -11.89 -3.05
N GLU A 183 0.88 -10.58 -3.21
CA GLU A 183 -0.22 -9.93 -3.95
C GLU A 183 -0.39 -10.47 -5.38
N PRO A 184 0.65 -10.63 -6.22
CA PRO A 184 0.45 -11.11 -7.59
C PRO A 184 -0.18 -12.50 -7.67
N LEU A 185 0.28 -13.44 -6.81
CA LEU A 185 -0.25 -14.81 -6.75
C LEU A 185 -1.67 -14.85 -6.18
N LEU A 186 -1.89 -14.13 -5.09
CA LEU A 186 -3.20 -14.03 -4.46
C LEU A 186 -4.22 -13.44 -5.44
N LEU A 187 -3.89 -12.33 -6.09
CA LEU A 187 -4.77 -11.65 -7.02
C LEU A 187 -5.11 -12.54 -8.24
N LYS A 188 -4.13 -13.29 -8.75
CA LYS A 188 -4.35 -14.30 -9.79
C LYS A 188 -5.36 -15.35 -9.33
N MET A 189 -5.14 -15.96 -8.16
CA MET A 189 -6.03 -16.96 -7.59
C MET A 189 -7.46 -16.40 -7.41
N LEU A 190 -7.58 -15.22 -6.78
CA LEU A 190 -8.89 -14.58 -6.56
C LEU A 190 -9.62 -14.29 -7.87
N SER A 191 -8.91 -13.81 -8.90
CA SER A 191 -9.51 -13.49 -10.21
C SER A 191 -9.95 -14.73 -10.98
N GLU A 192 -9.24 -15.85 -10.86
CA GLU A 192 -9.58 -17.13 -11.49
C GLU A 192 -10.79 -17.80 -10.81
N GLU A 193 -10.86 -17.75 -9.49
CA GLU A 193 -11.95 -18.41 -8.74
C GLU A 193 -13.20 -17.55 -8.60
N ARG A 194 -13.05 -16.25 -8.59
CA ARG A 194 -14.15 -15.27 -8.46
C ARG A 194 -14.07 -14.22 -9.56
N PRO A 195 -14.29 -14.60 -10.83
CA PRO A 195 -14.20 -13.68 -11.96
C PRO A 195 -15.06 -12.44 -11.76
N GLY A 196 -14.45 -11.27 -11.91
CA GLY A 196 -15.11 -9.98 -11.77
C GLY A 196 -15.30 -9.48 -10.34
N ALA A 197 -14.73 -10.17 -9.33
CA ALA A 197 -14.69 -9.67 -7.95
C ALA A 197 -13.43 -8.82 -7.69
N VAL A 198 -12.35 -9.14 -8.35
CA VAL A 198 -11.05 -8.45 -8.28
C VAL A 198 -10.49 -8.24 -9.70
N PRO A 199 -9.50 -7.36 -9.89
CA PRO A 199 -8.80 -7.22 -11.16
C PRO A 199 -8.13 -8.54 -11.55
N ALA A 200 -8.26 -8.94 -12.82
CA ALA A 200 -7.51 -10.08 -13.35
C ALA A 200 -6.16 -9.58 -13.89
N PRO A 201 -5.02 -10.00 -13.34
CA PRO A 201 -3.72 -9.69 -13.91
C PRO A 201 -3.59 -10.25 -15.33
N LEU A 202 -3.08 -9.47 -16.28
CA LEU A 202 -2.76 -9.97 -17.62
C LEU A 202 -1.62 -10.97 -17.56
N VAL A 203 -0.63 -10.67 -16.75
CA VAL A 203 0.56 -11.50 -16.52
C VAL A 203 1.14 -11.19 -15.14
N ILE A 204 1.75 -12.20 -14.53
CA ILE A 204 2.52 -12.07 -13.30
C ILE A 204 3.93 -12.66 -13.48
N ASP A 205 4.90 -12.10 -12.78
CA ASP A 205 6.21 -12.71 -12.54
C ASP A 205 6.34 -12.96 -11.02
N GLU A 206 6.10 -14.19 -10.63
CA GLU A 206 6.10 -14.60 -9.22
C GLU A 206 7.44 -14.37 -8.53
N LYS A 207 8.55 -14.55 -9.27
CA LYS A 207 9.90 -14.44 -8.71
C LYS A 207 10.29 -13.01 -8.39
N ARG A 208 9.77 -12.05 -9.17
CA ARG A 208 10.04 -10.62 -9.02
C ARG A 208 8.92 -9.88 -8.31
N ALA A 209 7.81 -10.56 -8.03
CA ALA A 209 6.55 -9.97 -7.56
C ALA A 209 6.09 -8.80 -8.46
N TRP A 210 6.13 -9.03 -9.78
CA TRP A 210 5.68 -8.10 -10.81
C TRP A 210 4.36 -8.54 -11.42
N MET A 211 3.53 -7.58 -11.79
CA MET A 211 2.29 -7.86 -12.51
C MET A 211 1.91 -6.74 -13.47
N LEU A 212 1.18 -7.09 -14.52
CA LEU A 212 0.47 -6.16 -15.40
C LEU A 212 -1.03 -6.24 -15.13
N LEU A 213 -1.65 -5.11 -14.88
CA LEU A 213 -3.06 -4.96 -14.57
C LEU A 213 -3.74 -4.11 -15.65
N PRO A 214 -5.03 -4.37 -15.93
CA PRO A 214 -5.83 -3.45 -16.73
C PRO A 214 -6.05 -2.14 -15.98
N ASP A 215 -6.47 -1.09 -16.70
CA ASP A 215 -7.06 0.08 -16.08
C ASP A 215 -8.31 -0.33 -15.31
N LEU A 216 -8.40 0.11 -14.06
CA LEU A 216 -9.47 -0.28 -13.13
C LEU A 216 -10.66 0.70 -13.15
N GLY A 217 -10.52 1.86 -13.80
CA GLY A 217 -11.54 2.90 -13.84
C GLY A 217 -11.44 3.90 -12.68
N ALA A 218 -12.56 4.56 -12.37
CA ALA A 218 -12.61 5.60 -11.36
C ALA A 218 -12.68 5.04 -9.93
N SER A 219 -12.13 5.77 -8.97
CA SER A 219 -12.24 5.41 -7.56
C SER A 219 -13.69 5.43 -7.06
N LEU A 220 -14.03 4.51 -6.14
CA LEU A 220 -15.31 4.56 -5.41
C LEU A 220 -15.42 5.87 -4.62
N ALA A 221 -14.31 6.40 -4.09
CA ALA A 221 -14.29 7.66 -3.35
C ALA A 221 -14.86 8.85 -4.17
N ASP A 222 -14.75 8.79 -5.49
CA ASP A 222 -15.22 9.83 -6.41
C ASP A 222 -16.67 9.61 -6.87
N GLN A 223 -17.35 8.53 -6.43
CA GLN A 223 -18.71 8.21 -6.83
C GLN A 223 -19.74 8.92 -5.94
N PRO A 224 -20.62 9.75 -6.50
CA PRO A 224 -21.62 10.49 -5.73
C PRO A 224 -22.88 9.65 -5.41
N ASP A 225 -23.10 8.53 -6.09
CA ASP A 225 -24.31 7.70 -5.94
C ASP A 225 -24.09 6.63 -4.86
N VAL A 226 -24.86 6.72 -3.79
CA VAL A 226 -24.83 5.74 -2.70
C VAL A 226 -25.17 4.31 -3.14
N SER A 227 -25.90 4.13 -4.22
CA SER A 227 -26.22 2.78 -4.73
C SER A 227 -24.96 2.03 -5.18
N VAL A 228 -23.96 2.75 -5.68
CA VAL A 228 -22.64 2.18 -6.05
C VAL A 228 -21.87 1.73 -4.80
N TRP A 229 -21.94 2.51 -3.71
CA TRP A 229 -21.35 2.16 -2.43
C TRP A 229 -22.02 0.94 -1.79
N ILE A 230 -23.34 0.85 -1.87
CA ILE A 230 -24.10 -0.33 -1.43
C ILE A 230 -23.70 -1.58 -2.23
N ASP A 231 -23.58 -1.48 -3.55
CA ASP A 231 -23.11 -2.61 -4.39
C ASP A 231 -21.68 -3.00 -4.03
N ALA A 232 -20.80 -2.02 -3.80
CA ALA A 232 -19.41 -2.25 -3.41
C ALA A 232 -19.28 -3.12 -2.15
N VAL A 233 -19.93 -2.73 -1.06
CA VAL A 233 -19.83 -3.45 0.22
C VAL A 233 -20.53 -4.82 0.16
N ARG A 234 -21.61 -4.97 -0.59
CA ARG A 234 -22.24 -6.27 -0.82
C ARG A 234 -21.34 -7.22 -1.59
N ARG A 235 -20.71 -6.76 -2.66
CA ARG A 235 -19.77 -7.57 -3.45
C ARG A 235 -18.57 -7.99 -2.60
N HIS A 236 -18.03 -7.06 -1.81
CA HIS A 236 -16.93 -7.36 -0.91
C HIS A 236 -17.34 -8.42 0.14
N ALA A 237 -18.46 -8.25 0.82
CA ALA A 237 -19.00 -9.23 1.77
C ALA A 237 -19.17 -10.61 1.14
N ARG A 238 -19.73 -10.68 -0.10
CA ARG A 238 -19.89 -11.96 -0.82
C ARG A 238 -18.56 -12.59 -1.19
N LEU A 239 -17.55 -11.77 -1.56
CA LEU A 239 -16.19 -12.27 -1.78
C LEU A 239 -15.65 -12.89 -0.49
N GLN A 240 -15.70 -12.17 0.63
CA GLN A 240 -15.27 -12.68 1.93
C GLN A 240 -16.00 -13.98 2.31
N ARG A 241 -17.32 -14.02 2.20
CA ARG A 241 -18.12 -15.23 2.49
C ARG A 241 -17.72 -16.43 1.63
N SER A 242 -17.30 -16.19 0.40
CA SER A 242 -16.90 -17.29 -0.49
C SER A 242 -15.57 -17.96 -0.11
N PHE A 243 -14.84 -17.40 0.87
CA PHE A 243 -13.61 -17.94 1.45
C PHE A 243 -13.74 -18.35 2.92
N VAL A 244 -14.94 -18.32 3.50
CA VAL A 244 -15.24 -19.03 4.75
C VAL A 244 -14.85 -20.49 4.56
N ASP A 245 -14.30 -21.17 5.55
CA ASP A 245 -13.76 -22.53 5.48
C ASP A 245 -12.51 -22.72 4.60
N GLN A 246 -11.90 -21.64 4.09
CA GLN A 246 -10.68 -21.71 3.28
C GLN A 246 -9.50 -20.95 3.94
N THR A 247 -9.55 -20.74 5.24
CA THR A 247 -8.54 -19.95 5.98
C THR A 247 -7.14 -20.53 5.85
N ASP A 248 -6.98 -21.85 5.96
CA ASP A 248 -5.67 -22.52 5.83
C ASP A 248 -5.08 -22.31 4.43
N ARG A 249 -5.92 -22.39 3.41
CA ARG A 249 -5.50 -22.13 2.03
C ARG A 249 -5.06 -20.69 1.82
N LEU A 250 -5.77 -19.72 2.39
CA LEU A 250 -5.36 -18.29 2.32
C LEU A 250 -4.00 -18.07 3.00
N LEU A 251 -3.75 -18.75 4.12
CA LEU A 251 -2.45 -18.71 4.79
C LEU A 251 -1.34 -19.35 3.93
N GLU A 252 -1.64 -20.40 3.15
CA GLU A 252 -0.70 -20.96 2.16
C GLU A 252 -0.33 -19.96 1.05
N PHE A 253 -1.25 -19.05 0.69
CA PHE A 253 -0.98 -17.91 -0.20
C PHE A 253 -0.29 -16.74 0.51
N SER A 254 0.19 -16.95 1.73
CA SER A 254 0.89 -15.95 2.55
C SER A 254 0.03 -14.74 2.95
N CYS A 255 -1.30 -14.88 2.97
CA CYS A 255 -2.14 -13.92 3.68
C CYS A 255 -1.73 -13.88 5.16
N VAL A 256 -1.70 -12.69 5.73
CA VAL A 256 -1.25 -12.52 7.12
C VAL A 256 -2.28 -13.14 8.08
N ASP A 257 -1.84 -13.94 9.04
CA ASP A 257 -2.72 -14.46 10.10
C ASP A 257 -3.04 -13.34 11.10
N ARG A 258 -4.29 -12.89 11.08
CA ARG A 258 -4.88 -11.88 11.95
C ARG A 258 -6.16 -12.38 12.61
N ARG A 259 -6.29 -13.70 12.72
CA ARG A 259 -7.40 -14.31 13.42
C ARG A 259 -7.49 -13.81 14.87
N LEU A 260 -8.67 -13.83 15.44
CA LEU A 260 -8.92 -13.29 16.78
C LEU A 260 -7.98 -13.89 17.84
N VAL A 261 -7.64 -15.18 17.71
CA VAL A 261 -6.67 -15.83 18.59
C VAL A 261 -5.26 -15.26 18.46
N VAL A 262 -4.88 -14.82 17.26
CA VAL A 262 -3.57 -14.19 17.03
C VAL A 262 -3.58 -12.76 17.54
N LEU A 263 -4.66 -12.01 17.32
CA LEU A 263 -4.82 -10.67 17.87
C LEU A 263 -4.72 -10.66 19.39
N ASP A 264 -5.34 -11.65 20.06
CA ASP A 264 -5.27 -11.79 21.53
C ASP A 264 -3.84 -12.05 22.01
N ALA A 265 -3.13 -13.00 21.36
CA ALA A 265 -1.76 -13.34 21.68
C ALA A 265 -0.76 -12.17 21.49
N GLU A 266 -1.03 -11.28 20.56
CA GLU A 266 -0.16 -10.13 20.24
C GLU A 266 -0.36 -8.93 21.19
N LEU A 267 -1.45 -8.86 21.95
CA LEU A 267 -1.77 -7.71 22.81
C LEU A 267 -0.67 -7.40 23.84
N ASP A 268 -0.07 -8.42 24.45
CA ASP A 268 0.99 -8.18 25.46
C ASP A 268 2.26 -7.62 24.82
N ARG A 269 2.60 -8.06 23.61
CA ARG A 269 3.73 -7.53 22.85
C ARG A 269 3.47 -6.11 22.38
N LEU A 270 2.27 -5.84 21.87
CA LEU A 270 1.89 -4.54 21.34
C LEU A 270 1.84 -3.45 22.40
N PHE A 271 1.31 -3.78 23.59
CA PHE A 271 1.17 -2.85 24.70
C PHE A 271 2.32 -2.89 25.71
N GLY A 272 3.26 -3.81 25.51
CA GLY A 272 4.56 -3.81 26.19
C GLY A 272 5.49 -2.71 25.69
N PRO A 273 6.70 -2.61 26.26
CA PRO A 273 7.72 -1.65 25.81
C PRO A 273 8.10 -1.91 24.34
N ASN A 274 7.85 -0.92 23.49
CA ASN A 274 8.25 -0.94 22.08
C ASN A 274 8.36 0.51 21.56
N PRO A 275 8.98 0.76 20.37
CA PRO A 275 9.19 2.10 19.84
C PRO A 275 7.92 2.95 19.75
N ALA A 276 6.74 2.36 19.46
CA ALA A 276 5.50 3.13 19.36
C ALA A 276 4.95 3.51 20.74
N THR A 277 5.01 2.61 21.73
CA THR A 277 4.61 2.93 23.10
C THR A 277 5.55 3.95 23.76
N ASP A 278 6.81 4.05 23.31
CA ASP A 278 7.75 5.07 23.75
C ASP A 278 7.36 6.49 23.30
N GLN A 279 6.56 6.61 22.22
CA GLN A 279 6.03 7.89 21.72
C GLN A 279 4.77 8.38 22.49
N LEU A 280 4.22 7.55 23.35
CA LEU A 280 3.06 7.92 24.18
C LEU A 280 3.51 8.76 25.37
N ASP A 281 2.68 9.71 25.76
CA ASP A 281 2.90 10.44 27.02
C ASP A 281 2.63 9.54 28.25
N PRO A 282 3.04 9.95 29.46
CA PRO A 282 2.82 9.15 30.66
C PRO A 282 1.35 8.83 30.95
N GLY A 283 0.42 9.75 30.61
CA GLY A 283 -1.02 9.55 30.77
C GLY A 283 -1.55 8.51 29.80
N GLU A 284 -1.19 8.62 28.51
CA GLU A 284 -1.52 7.65 27.47
C GLU A 284 -1.00 6.24 27.86
N ARG A 285 0.26 6.14 28.30
CA ARG A 285 0.85 4.86 28.72
C ARG A 285 0.13 4.21 29.91
N ALA A 286 -0.35 5.02 30.84
CA ALA A 286 -1.09 4.52 31.99
C ALA A 286 -2.42 3.85 31.61
N LEU A 287 -2.97 4.13 30.43
CA LEU A 287 -4.21 3.54 29.94
C LEU A 287 -4.01 2.15 29.31
N LEU A 288 -2.79 1.80 28.87
CA LEU A 288 -2.51 0.57 28.12
C LEU A 288 -3.00 -0.71 28.81
N PRO A 289 -2.77 -0.95 30.12
CA PRO A 289 -3.23 -2.20 30.74
C PRO A 289 -4.76 -2.34 30.73
N GLN A 290 -5.48 -1.28 31.07
CA GLN A 290 -6.94 -1.27 31.06
C GLN A 290 -7.48 -1.47 29.63
N ARG A 291 -6.82 -0.86 28.64
CA ARG A 291 -7.21 -1.01 27.25
C ARG A 291 -7.00 -2.44 26.75
N ALA A 292 -5.88 -3.08 27.12
CA ALA A 292 -5.62 -4.47 26.79
C ALA A 292 -6.73 -5.41 27.33
N GLU A 293 -7.18 -5.21 28.57
CA GLU A 293 -8.29 -5.99 29.14
C GLU A 293 -9.60 -5.79 28.37
N LYS A 294 -9.93 -4.56 27.99
CA LYS A 294 -11.12 -4.26 27.19
C LYS A 294 -11.06 -4.93 25.82
N LEU A 295 -9.90 -4.91 25.15
CA LEU A 295 -9.73 -5.54 23.84
C LEU A 295 -9.82 -7.07 23.93
N ARG A 296 -9.29 -7.71 24.97
CA ARG A 296 -9.48 -9.14 25.23
C ARG A 296 -10.96 -9.50 25.43
N ALA A 297 -11.69 -8.68 26.18
CA ALA A 297 -13.12 -8.86 26.36
C ALA A 297 -13.86 -8.70 25.00
N ALA A 298 -13.48 -7.71 24.19
CA ALA A 298 -14.05 -7.50 22.86
C ALA A 298 -13.77 -8.67 21.91
N ILE A 299 -12.55 -9.22 21.93
CA ILE A 299 -12.18 -10.42 21.17
C ILE A 299 -13.06 -11.60 21.57
N THR A 300 -13.20 -11.84 22.87
CA THR A 300 -14.02 -12.94 23.41
C THR A 300 -15.49 -12.79 23.01
N GLU A 301 -16.06 -11.59 23.15
CA GLU A 301 -17.43 -11.29 22.78
C GLU A 301 -17.65 -11.44 21.26
N LEU A 302 -16.74 -10.91 20.44
CA LEU A 302 -16.80 -11.01 18.98
C LEU A 302 -16.75 -12.47 18.51
N ALA A 303 -15.85 -13.26 19.07
CA ALA A 303 -15.76 -14.70 18.79
C ALA A 303 -17.06 -15.46 19.15
N ALA A 304 -17.73 -15.08 20.24
CA ALA A 304 -18.97 -15.70 20.69
C ALA A 304 -20.18 -15.40 19.78
N ILE A 305 -20.15 -14.33 18.98
CA ILE A 305 -21.20 -14.02 17.99
C ILE A 305 -21.22 -15.05 16.87
N GLY A 306 -20.08 -15.63 16.53
CA GLY A 306 -19.99 -16.78 15.62
C GLY A 306 -19.92 -16.44 14.12
N VAL A 307 -19.67 -15.18 13.75
CA VAL A 307 -19.32 -14.85 12.35
C VAL A 307 -17.94 -15.44 12.05
N PRO A 308 -17.81 -16.28 11.00
CA PRO A 308 -16.57 -17.00 10.74
C PRO A 308 -15.46 -16.07 10.21
N GLU A 309 -14.22 -16.41 10.56
CA GLU A 309 -13.02 -15.77 10.01
C GLU A 309 -12.83 -16.15 8.55
N THR A 310 -12.32 -15.23 7.76
CA THR A 310 -12.19 -15.38 6.32
C THR A 310 -11.14 -14.41 5.74
N LEU A 311 -11.16 -14.25 4.41
CA LEU A 311 -10.33 -13.30 3.67
C LEU A 311 -10.64 -11.86 4.08
N LEU A 312 -9.61 -11.12 4.45
CA LEU A 312 -9.61 -9.66 4.54
C LEU A 312 -8.80 -9.06 3.39
N HIS A 313 -9.23 -7.87 2.97
CA HIS A 313 -8.41 -6.99 2.15
C HIS A 313 -7.25 -6.37 2.96
N GLY A 314 -7.53 -6.06 4.24
CA GLY A 314 -6.58 -5.50 5.20
C GLY A 314 -6.44 -3.98 5.16
N ASP A 315 -6.69 -3.36 3.99
CA ASP A 315 -6.71 -1.91 3.81
C ASP A 315 -7.85 -1.48 2.85
N LEU A 316 -9.08 -1.85 3.21
CA LEU A 316 -10.28 -1.62 2.40
C LEU A 316 -10.78 -0.18 2.51
N HIS A 317 -9.99 0.80 2.10
CA HIS A 317 -10.52 2.16 2.01
C HIS A 317 -11.14 2.42 0.61
N PRO A 318 -12.07 3.40 0.47
CA PRO A 318 -12.80 3.63 -0.78
C PRO A 318 -11.92 3.91 -2.01
N ARG A 319 -10.66 4.36 -1.81
CA ARG A 319 -9.69 4.56 -2.90
C ARG A 319 -9.07 3.27 -3.42
N ASN A 320 -9.16 2.16 -2.66
CA ASN A 320 -8.76 0.81 -3.09
C ASN A 320 -9.93 0.03 -3.71
N LEU A 321 -11.04 0.73 -3.98
CA LEU A 321 -12.19 0.22 -4.72
C LEU A 321 -12.36 1.03 -6.00
N ALA A 322 -12.35 0.35 -7.15
CA ALA A 322 -12.52 0.96 -8.45
C ALA A 322 -13.86 0.61 -9.07
N VAL A 323 -14.43 1.54 -9.83
CA VAL A 323 -15.70 1.37 -10.53
C VAL A 323 -15.45 1.40 -12.03
N ARG A 324 -15.69 0.27 -12.70
CA ARG A 324 -15.55 0.13 -14.14
C ARG A 324 -16.72 -0.66 -14.71
N ASP A 325 -17.33 -0.16 -15.77
CA ASP A 325 -18.46 -0.80 -16.50
C ASP A 325 -19.58 -1.28 -15.55
N GLY A 326 -19.91 -0.46 -14.54
CA GLY A 326 -20.94 -0.76 -13.54
C GLY A 326 -20.55 -1.86 -12.54
N ARG A 327 -19.26 -2.24 -12.48
CA ARG A 327 -18.73 -3.20 -11.50
C ARG A 327 -17.79 -2.50 -10.54
N VAL A 328 -17.81 -2.96 -9.29
CA VAL A 328 -16.84 -2.52 -8.29
C VAL A 328 -15.82 -3.64 -8.07
N LEU A 329 -14.54 -3.27 -8.13
CA LEU A 329 -13.39 -4.16 -7.98
C LEU A 329 -12.54 -3.68 -6.82
N ALA A 330 -12.24 -4.56 -5.86
CA ALA A 330 -11.23 -4.29 -4.84
C ALA A 330 -9.83 -4.59 -5.39
N PHE A 331 -8.90 -3.65 -5.25
CA PHE A 331 -7.52 -3.78 -5.71
C PHE A 331 -6.53 -3.35 -4.62
N ASP A 332 -5.23 -3.57 -4.84
CA ASP A 332 -4.18 -3.35 -3.83
C ASP A 332 -4.32 -4.31 -2.63
N TRP A 333 -4.23 -5.62 -2.91
CA TRP A 333 -4.35 -6.70 -1.94
C TRP A 333 -3.07 -6.97 -1.15
N THR A 334 -2.21 -5.97 -1.04
CA THR A 334 -0.91 -6.05 -0.36
C THR A 334 -1.02 -6.42 1.11
N ASP A 335 -2.09 -5.99 1.78
CA ASP A 335 -2.34 -6.19 3.21
C ASP A 335 -3.28 -7.37 3.50
N ALA A 336 -3.52 -8.21 2.48
CA ALA A 336 -4.46 -9.32 2.61
C ALA A 336 -4.18 -10.21 3.81
N ALA A 337 -5.22 -10.52 4.55
CA ALA A 337 -5.14 -11.24 5.81
C ALA A 337 -6.25 -12.28 5.95
N VAL A 338 -6.10 -13.16 6.93
CA VAL A 338 -7.16 -14.02 7.44
C VAL A 338 -7.57 -13.51 8.80
N ALA A 339 -8.83 -13.05 8.93
CA ALA A 339 -9.37 -12.53 10.20
C ALA A 339 -10.89 -12.48 10.21
N HIS A 340 -11.46 -11.88 11.24
CA HIS A 340 -12.90 -11.57 11.30
C HIS A 340 -13.24 -10.52 10.22
N PRO A 341 -14.24 -10.80 9.33
CA PRO A 341 -14.49 -9.99 8.11
C PRO A 341 -14.76 -8.51 8.36
N PHE A 342 -15.34 -8.17 9.51
CA PHE A 342 -15.74 -6.79 9.81
C PHE A 342 -14.56 -5.88 10.16
N LEU A 343 -13.35 -6.43 10.36
CA LEU A 343 -12.15 -5.63 10.59
C LEU A 343 -11.77 -4.78 9.36
N ASP A 344 -12.12 -5.22 8.15
CA ASP A 344 -11.92 -4.45 6.91
C ASP A 344 -12.65 -3.11 6.92
N LEU A 345 -13.76 -3.01 7.66
CA LEU A 345 -14.58 -1.82 7.64
C LEU A 345 -13.98 -0.64 8.43
N VAL A 346 -12.94 -0.86 9.23
CA VAL A 346 -12.31 0.23 9.97
C VAL A 346 -11.69 1.27 9.02
N THR A 347 -10.94 0.83 8.03
CA THR A 347 -10.34 1.71 7.02
C THR A 347 -11.39 2.27 6.05
N PHE A 348 -12.43 1.50 5.74
CA PHE A 348 -13.54 1.96 4.93
C PHE A 348 -14.29 3.17 5.55
N PHE A 349 -14.49 3.14 6.86
CA PHE A 349 -15.19 4.22 7.56
C PHE A 349 -14.28 5.41 7.91
N GLU A 350 -12.97 5.19 8.03
CA GLU A 350 -11.98 6.24 8.30
C GLU A 350 -11.82 7.26 7.15
N GLU A 351 -12.17 6.91 5.93
CA GLU A 351 -12.10 7.81 4.76
C GLU A 351 -12.95 9.08 4.93
N ARG A 352 -13.75 9.15 5.98
CA ARG A 352 -14.61 10.31 6.34
C ARG A 352 -15.48 10.84 5.20
N SER A 353 -15.77 10.01 4.22
CA SER A 353 -16.77 10.29 3.21
C SER A 353 -18.16 10.17 3.84
N PRO A 354 -19.08 11.12 3.63
CA PRO A 354 -20.47 10.97 4.08
C PRO A 354 -21.11 9.67 3.61
N LEU A 355 -20.69 9.15 2.45
CA LEU A 355 -21.25 7.92 1.88
C LEU A 355 -20.65 6.66 2.52
N SER A 356 -19.39 6.67 2.96
CA SER A 356 -18.80 5.52 3.67
C SER A 356 -19.52 5.23 4.99
N THR A 357 -19.99 6.27 5.66
CA THR A 357 -20.69 6.16 6.96
C THR A 357 -22.21 6.12 6.86
N ASP A 358 -22.78 6.15 5.63
CA ASP A 358 -24.24 6.09 5.42
C ASP A 358 -24.81 4.78 6.01
N PRO A 359 -25.86 4.87 6.85
CA PRO A 359 -26.46 3.66 7.47
C PRO A 359 -26.87 2.58 6.46
N ARG A 360 -27.33 2.99 5.25
CA ARG A 360 -27.72 2.04 4.19
C ARG A 360 -26.55 1.20 3.69
N VAL A 361 -25.34 1.78 3.66
CA VAL A 361 -24.11 1.06 3.27
C VAL A 361 -23.75 0.04 4.34
N LYS A 362 -23.81 0.44 5.63
CA LYS A 362 -23.56 -0.47 6.77
C LYS A 362 -24.57 -1.62 6.79
N ASP A 363 -25.86 -1.30 6.71
CA ASP A 363 -26.91 -2.31 6.72
C ASP A 363 -26.81 -3.27 5.52
N ALA A 364 -26.41 -2.77 4.35
CA ALA A 364 -26.22 -3.59 3.16
C ALA A 364 -25.06 -4.60 3.30
N TYR A 365 -23.98 -4.22 3.98
CA TYR A 365 -22.87 -5.14 4.30
C TYR A 365 -23.30 -6.21 5.31
N LEU A 366 -23.94 -5.78 6.41
CA LEU A 366 -24.38 -6.68 7.48
C LEU A 366 -25.43 -7.69 7.00
N ALA A 367 -26.33 -7.28 6.11
CA ALA A 367 -27.36 -8.16 5.56
C ALA A 367 -26.77 -9.40 4.83
N GLU A 368 -25.57 -9.31 4.27
CA GLU A 368 -24.91 -10.44 3.65
C GLU A 368 -24.43 -11.50 4.67
N TRP A 369 -24.44 -11.19 5.98
CA TRP A 369 -23.98 -12.05 7.08
C TRP A 369 -25.10 -12.60 7.97
N GLU A 370 -26.38 -12.35 7.64
CA GLU A 370 -27.54 -12.75 8.47
C GLU A 370 -27.72 -14.27 8.63
N GLU A 371 -27.05 -15.09 7.82
CA GLU A 371 -27.05 -16.54 8.02
C GLU A 371 -26.23 -17.00 9.24
N TYR A 372 -25.28 -16.17 9.73
CA TYR A 372 -24.37 -16.49 10.83
C TYR A 372 -24.84 -15.93 12.18
N ALA A 373 -25.54 -14.80 12.20
CA ALA A 373 -25.98 -14.19 13.43
C ALA A 373 -27.22 -13.28 13.22
N SER A 374 -27.90 -12.94 14.30
CA SER A 374 -29.04 -12.02 14.21
C SER A 374 -28.62 -10.59 13.80
N PRO A 375 -29.52 -9.79 13.20
CA PRO A 375 -29.19 -8.39 12.87
C PRO A 375 -28.72 -7.55 14.07
N ALA A 376 -29.16 -7.87 15.29
CA ALA A 376 -28.72 -7.20 16.51
C ALA A 376 -27.27 -7.60 16.86
N ASP A 377 -26.96 -8.89 16.80
CA ASP A 377 -25.62 -9.41 17.06
C ASP A 377 -24.62 -8.95 15.99
N LEU A 378 -25.04 -8.86 14.70
CA LEU A 378 -24.19 -8.35 13.63
C LEU A 378 -23.84 -6.86 13.83
N ARG A 379 -24.78 -6.04 14.30
CA ARG A 379 -24.48 -4.64 14.66
C ARG A 379 -23.50 -4.58 15.82
N ARG A 380 -23.69 -5.44 16.84
CA ARG A 380 -22.76 -5.52 17.96
C ARG A 380 -21.38 -6.00 17.50
N ALA A 381 -21.31 -6.97 16.62
CA ALA A 381 -20.06 -7.42 16.00
C ALA A 381 -19.34 -6.29 15.26
N LEU A 382 -20.08 -5.44 14.53
CA LEU A 382 -19.50 -4.28 13.83
C LEU A 382 -18.91 -3.24 14.79
N GLU A 383 -19.57 -2.98 15.93
CA GLU A 383 -19.03 -2.09 16.97
C GLU A 383 -17.72 -2.63 17.53
N LEU A 384 -17.71 -3.90 17.93
CA LEU A 384 -16.50 -4.58 18.45
C LEU A 384 -15.37 -4.61 17.42
N ALA A 385 -15.71 -4.90 16.17
CA ALA A 385 -14.76 -4.93 15.07
C ALA A 385 -14.15 -3.54 14.79
N GLY A 386 -14.87 -2.45 15.05
CA GLY A 386 -14.31 -1.09 14.95
C GLY A 386 -13.13 -0.87 15.89
N GLU A 387 -13.21 -1.36 17.12
CA GLU A 387 -12.11 -1.32 18.09
C GLU A 387 -10.94 -2.24 17.69
N LEU A 388 -11.25 -3.47 17.30
CA LEU A 388 -10.26 -4.49 16.92
C LEU A 388 -9.64 -4.20 15.55
N GLY A 389 -10.33 -3.49 14.66
CA GLY A 389 -9.77 -3.02 13.39
C GLY A 389 -8.63 -2.03 13.58
N ALA A 390 -8.75 -1.11 14.54
CA ALA A 390 -7.65 -0.23 14.93
C ALA A 390 -6.45 -1.00 15.50
N LEU A 391 -6.69 -2.08 16.28
CA LEU A 391 -5.64 -2.99 16.74
C LEU A 391 -4.93 -3.66 15.55
N HIS A 392 -5.69 -4.21 14.59
CA HIS A 392 -5.16 -4.81 13.37
C HIS A 392 -4.26 -3.83 12.60
N GLN A 393 -4.72 -2.59 12.38
CA GLN A 393 -3.97 -1.56 11.68
C GLN A 393 -2.69 -1.13 12.44
N THR A 394 -2.76 -1.05 13.77
CA THR A 394 -1.58 -0.79 14.60
C THR A 394 -0.53 -1.88 14.40
N MET A 395 -0.93 -3.14 14.42
CA MET A 395 -0.02 -4.28 14.21
C MET A 395 0.62 -4.24 12.83
N THR A 396 -0.16 -4.01 11.77
CA THR A 396 0.36 -3.90 10.40
C THR A 396 1.38 -2.77 10.30
N SER A 397 1.03 -1.59 10.79
CA SER A 397 1.90 -0.41 10.74
C SER A 397 3.17 -0.54 11.58
N LEU A 398 3.18 -1.37 12.64
CA LEU A 398 4.38 -1.66 13.43
C LEU A 398 5.33 -2.65 12.78
N HIS A 399 4.84 -3.51 11.89
CA HIS A 399 5.69 -4.48 11.19
C HIS A 399 6.35 -3.90 9.94
N LEU A 400 5.70 -2.97 9.27
CA LEU A 400 6.19 -2.39 8.02
C LEU A 400 7.55 -1.66 8.14
N PRO A 401 7.84 -0.90 9.21
CA PRO A 401 9.13 -0.22 9.38
C PRO A 401 10.35 -1.14 9.30
N ASP A 402 10.20 -2.42 9.66
CA ASP A 402 11.29 -3.41 9.59
C ASP A 402 11.62 -3.82 8.14
N HIS A 403 10.76 -3.50 7.19
CA HIS A 403 10.86 -3.88 5.78
C HIS A 403 11.08 -2.71 4.81
N VAL A 404 11.14 -1.50 5.32
CA VAL A 404 11.34 -0.28 4.52
C VAL A 404 12.32 0.66 5.21
N SER A 405 12.90 1.59 4.48
CA SER A 405 13.86 2.56 5.02
C SER A 405 13.43 4.01 4.75
N GLY A 406 14.10 4.95 5.38
CA GLY A 406 13.93 6.39 5.19
C GLY A 406 12.50 6.88 5.42
N PRO A 407 12.01 7.87 4.66
CA PRO A 407 10.69 8.46 4.83
C PRO A 407 9.54 7.45 4.78
N SER A 408 9.68 6.34 4.04
CA SER A 408 8.69 5.25 4.03
C SER A 408 8.57 4.60 5.41
N SER A 409 9.69 4.26 6.06
CA SER A 409 9.69 3.70 7.42
C SER A 409 9.09 4.67 8.43
N GLU A 410 9.49 5.94 8.36
CA GLU A 410 8.96 6.99 9.24
C GLU A 410 7.45 7.19 9.07
N ALA A 411 6.95 7.17 7.83
CA ALA A 411 5.52 7.31 7.55
C ALA A 411 4.72 6.14 8.15
N MET A 412 5.21 4.90 7.99
CA MET A 412 4.57 3.71 8.57
C MET A 412 4.59 3.77 10.10
N PHE A 413 5.71 4.17 10.68
CA PHE A 413 5.82 4.31 12.12
C PHE A 413 4.89 5.40 12.69
N ARG A 414 4.78 6.56 12.02
CA ARG A 414 3.79 7.58 12.39
C ARG A 414 2.36 7.04 12.32
N GLY A 415 2.06 6.22 11.30
CA GLY A 415 0.78 5.51 11.18
C GLY A 415 0.52 4.59 12.38
N ALA A 416 1.52 3.81 12.79
CA ALA A 416 1.42 2.93 13.96
C ALA A 416 1.08 3.70 15.25
N VAL A 417 1.78 4.81 15.50
CA VAL A 417 1.54 5.66 16.67
C VAL A 417 0.14 6.31 16.60
N TRP A 418 -0.28 6.71 15.41
CA TRP A 418 -1.62 7.28 15.21
C TRP A 418 -2.71 6.25 15.51
N TRP A 419 -2.63 5.04 14.97
CA TRP A 419 -3.58 3.96 15.25
C TRP A 419 -3.59 3.54 16.73
N LEU A 420 -2.40 3.48 17.36
CA LEU A 420 -2.29 3.21 18.79
C LEU A 420 -3.03 4.26 19.62
N ARG A 421 -2.94 5.54 19.27
CA ARG A 421 -3.70 6.61 19.92
C ARG A 421 -5.21 6.50 19.67
N GLN A 422 -5.64 6.06 18.45
CA GLN A 422 -7.05 5.78 18.22
C GLN A 422 -7.57 4.67 19.15
N LEU A 423 -6.76 3.62 19.37
CA LEU A 423 -7.10 2.57 20.33
C LEU A 423 -7.27 3.11 21.78
N LEU A 424 -6.47 4.07 22.19
CA LEU A 424 -6.54 4.64 23.54
C LEU A 424 -7.68 5.65 23.72
N ALA A 425 -8.15 6.26 22.64
CA ALA A 425 -9.22 7.24 22.64
C ALA A 425 -10.63 6.63 22.72
N GLN A 426 -10.77 5.33 22.53
CA GLN A 426 -12.01 4.54 22.60
C GLN A 426 -12.17 3.99 24.03
#